data_fb007bf4894b7eeef17ee5246fd002e6
#
_entry.id   fb007bf4894b7eeef17ee5246fd002e6
#
_cell.length_a   1.000
_cell.length_b   1.000
_cell.length_c   1.000
_cell.angle_alpha   90.00
_cell.angle_beta   90.00
_cell.angle_gamma   90.00
#
_symmetry.space_group_name_H-M   'P 1'
#
loop_
_entity.id
_entity.type
_entity.pdbx_description
1 polymer ?
#
loop_
_entity_poly.entity_id
_entity_poly.type
_entity_poly.pdbx_seq_one_letter_code
_entity_poly.pdbx_strand_id
1 'polypeptide(L)'
;MNWYTITPLDVLLFRDAKPFTPGERAWAGSVFPPNGHTIAGALRKLLGDKRELQITGPFLCRDETLYFSRPIGFVGSIPLVPLAWDENHHLSKQVLWDKQQPCPLVKPSDLKKDDERQDEAIGDRKFREYLPFATVENYLKSGRIDREKWLTTDPTEIKPWLVETRSHNAIQEETRQVKDADGYFVENAIRLKEGWSIAIALNQIIESPAVIQLGGEGHRAILQRVETLDNQWKELQDLSQANFSKGGKSIAYLVTPGVFERRDSKDNRLSICSAWPSEWKLAHAVNGNQKIGPLVSVATASALPISCRIRDHKKEPRKSIPAPQVFAARPGSLYYLNPPEKLFQDDTEKRVHVWRKLGYSELLWVDFDSKLINKKSQP
;
A
#
# COMPACT_ATOMS: atom_id res chain seq x y z
N MET A 1 14.19 1.03 14.32
CA MET A 1 13.13 1.99 13.90
C MET A 1 12.27 2.30 15.11
N ASN A 2 11.73 3.50 15.22
CA ASN A 2 10.88 3.92 16.33
C ASN A 2 9.47 4.16 15.80
N TRP A 3 8.46 3.54 16.40
CA TRP A 3 7.07 3.63 15.93
C TRP A 3 6.33 4.80 16.57
N TYR A 4 5.53 5.44 15.74
CA TYR A 4 4.69 6.57 16.13
C TYR A 4 3.30 6.43 15.53
N THR A 5 2.30 6.89 16.26
CA THR A 5 0.97 7.16 15.70
C THR A 5 0.84 8.63 15.36
N ILE A 6 0.07 8.92 14.32
CA ILE A 6 -0.31 10.26 13.89
C ILE A 6 -1.81 10.36 13.98
N THR A 7 -2.30 11.10 14.96
CA THR A 7 -3.72 11.30 15.21
C THR A 7 -4.11 12.72 14.80
N PRO A 8 -4.99 12.90 13.79
CA PRO A 8 -5.48 14.21 13.39
C PRO A 8 -6.19 14.92 14.54
N LEU A 9 -5.99 16.24 14.66
CA LEU A 9 -6.75 17.05 15.61
C LEU A 9 -8.19 17.31 15.14
N ASP A 10 -8.40 17.29 13.82
CA ASP A 10 -9.71 17.44 13.18
C ASP A 10 -9.73 16.60 11.89
N VAL A 11 -9.66 17.22 10.73
CA VAL A 11 -9.59 16.56 9.43
C VAL A 11 -8.22 16.72 8.79
N LEU A 12 -7.95 15.93 7.75
CA LEU A 12 -6.75 16.03 6.92
C LEU A 12 -7.14 16.20 5.46
N LEU A 13 -6.35 16.96 4.70
CA LEU A 13 -6.46 17.07 3.25
C LEU A 13 -5.16 16.60 2.59
N PHE A 14 -5.23 15.54 1.81
CA PHE A 14 -4.11 15.05 1.00
C PHE A 14 -4.47 15.17 -0.47
N ARG A 15 -4.05 16.26 -1.10
CA ARG A 15 -4.40 16.55 -2.49
C ARG A 15 -4.05 15.38 -3.42
N ASP A 16 -4.98 15.06 -4.30
CA ASP A 16 -4.75 14.14 -5.39
C ASP A 16 -3.86 14.75 -6.48
N ALA A 17 -3.58 13.97 -7.54
CA ALA A 17 -2.72 14.39 -8.64
C ALA A 17 -3.38 15.37 -9.62
N LYS A 18 -4.67 15.70 -9.45
CA LYS A 18 -5.38 16.57 -10.38
C LYS A 18 -4.91 18.01 -10.23
N PRO A 19 -4.71 18.73 -11.35
CA PRO A 19 -4.46 20.16 -11.30
C PRO A 19 -5.61 20.87 -10.56
N PHE A 20 -5.24 21.79 -9.68
CA PHE A 20 -6.18 22.59 -8.94
C PHE A 20 -6.01 24.04 -9.37
N THR A 21 -7.05 24.61 -9.97
CA THR A 21 -7.12 26.03 -10.33
C THR A 21 -8.27 26.65 -9.53
N PRO A 22 -8.00 27.57 -8.59
CA PRO A 22 -9.07 28.31 -7.92
C PRO A 22 -9.94 29.04 -8.96
N GLY A 23 -11.25 29.14 -8.71
CA GLY A 23 -12.18 29.88 -9.57
C GLY A 23 -12.97 29.05 -10.57
N GLU A 24 -12.51 27.87 -10.98
CA GLU A 24 -13.25 26.98 -11.90
C GLU A 24 -13.97 25.84 -11.16
N ARG A 25 -14.75 26.11 -10.12
CA ARG A 25 -15.43 25.10 -9.27
C ARG A 25 -14.50 23.95 -8.88
N ALA A 26 -13.29 24.30 -8.45
CA ALA A 26 -12.22 23.37 -8.24
C ALA A 26 -12.51 22.50 -7.01
N TRP A 27 -12.68 21.21 -7.26
CA TRP A 27 -12.76 20.18 -6.23
C TRP A 27 -11.36 19.68 -5.92
N ALA A 28 -10.88 19.94 -4.69
CA ALA A 28 -9.67 19.31 -4.20
C ALA A 28 -9.99 17.89 -3.74
N GLY A 29 -9.72 16.91 -4.58
CA GLY A 29 -9.80 15.49 -4.22
C GLY A 29 -8.77 15.13 -3.18
N SER A 30 -9.08 14.13 -2.33
CA SER A 30 -8.15 13.63 -1.32
C SER A 30 -7.78 12.18 -1.60
N VAL A 31 -6.50 11.87 -1.40
CA VAL A 31 -5.96 10.50 -1.45
C VAL A 31 -5.66 10.04 -0.03
N PHE A 32 -6.25 8.94 0.38
CA PHE A 32 -6.03 8.38 1.70
C PHE A 32 -5.89 6.84 1.62
N PRO A 33 -4.99 6.21 2.39
CA PRO A 33 -3.98 6.77 3.30
C PRO A 33 -2.98 7.70 2.61
N PRO A 34 -2.29 8.62 3.35
CA PRO A 34 -1.33 9.55 2.77
C PRO A 34 -0.11 8.81 2.23
N ASN A 35 0.53 9.42 1.24
CA ASN A 35 1.78 8.89 0.70
C ASN A 35 2.98 9.19 1.61
N GLY A 36 4.01 8.35 1.55
CA GLY A 36 5.24 8.54 2.32
C GLY A 36 5.92 9.89 2.10
N HIS A 37 5.83 10.47 0.90
CA HIS A 37 6.30 11.84 0.62
C HIS A 37 5.62 12.89 1.48
N THR A 38 4.31 12.78 1.67
CA THR A 38 3.53 13.73 2.48
C THR A 38 3.95 13.67 3.93
N ILE A 39 4.10 12.45 4.46
CA ILE A 39 4.61 12.22 5.82
C ILE A 39 6.04 12.76 5.96
N ALA A 40 6.94 12.42 5.02
CA ALA A 40 8.32 12.90 5.03
C ALA A 40 8.39 14.43 5.01
N GLY A 41 7.52 15.09 4.25
CA GLY A 41 7.44 16.56 4.20
C GLY A 41 7.07 17.19 5.55
N ALA A 42 6.07 16.61 6.24
CA ALA A 42 5.65 17.06 7.57
C ALA A 42 6.76 16.86 8.62
N LEU A 43 7.40 15.70 8.61
CA LEU A 43 8.47 15.36 9.56
C LEU A 43 9.74 16.16 9.35
N ARG A 44 10.14 16.43 8.09
CA ARG A 44 11.29 17.30 7.79
C ARG A 44 11.10 18.71 8.30
N LYS A 45 9.87 19.22 8.30
CA LYS A 45 9.57 20.53 8.90
C LYS A 45 9.82 20.54 10.41
N LEU A 46 9.55 19.43 11.10
CA LEU A 46 9.78 19.26 12.52
C LEU A 46 11.27 19.02 12.84
N LEU A 47 11.93 18.13 12.08
CA LEU A 47 13.31 17.67 12.34
C LEU A 47 14.39 18.60 11.78
N GLY A 48 14.04 19.50 10.86
CA GLY A 48 14.97 20.26 10.02
C GLY A 48 15.41 19.48 8.77
N ASP A 49 15.65 20.22 7.69
CA ASP A 49 15.87 19.67 6.32
C ASP A 49 17.15 18.80 6.16
N LYS A 50 18.08 18.82 7.10
CA LYS A 50 19.41 18.20 6.97
C LYS A 50 19.47 16.73 7.43
N ARG A 51 18.45 16.21 8.10
CA ARG A 51 18.48 14.84 8.63
C ARG A 51 18.03 13.83 7.58
N GLU A 52 18.80 12.75 7.45
CA GLU A 52 18.38 11.63 6.65
C GLU A 52 17.18 10.94 7.30
N LEU A 53 16.07 10.87 6.58
CA LEU A 53 14.82 10.32 7.06
C LEU A 53 14.52 9.01 6.33
N GLN A 54 14.32 7.94 7.10
CA GLN A 54 13.77 6.69 6.65
C GLN A 54 12.44 6.43 7.34
N ILE A 55 11.43 6.04 6.57
CA ILE A 55 10.07 5.79 7.02
C ILE A 55 9.70 4.34 6.66
N THR A 56 9.01 3.65 7.56
CA THR A 56 8.24 2.44 7.27
C THR A 56 6.76 2.76 7.43
N GLY A 57 5.91 2.30 6.52
CA GLY A 57 4.52 2.71 6.40
C GLY A 57 4.34 3.86 5.41
N PRO A 58 3.26 4.66 5.50
CA PRO A 58 2.25 4.66 6.58
C PRO A 58 1.30 3.46 6.52
N PHE A 59 0.87 3.02 7.68
CA PHE A 59 -0.18 2.03 7.89
C PHE A 59 -1.35 2.66 8.66
N LEU A 60 -2.49 1.99 8.71
CA LEU A 60 -3.53 2.33 9.66
C LEU A 60 -3.21 1.69 11.02
N CYS A 61 -3.69 2.34 12.08
CA CYS A 61 -3.58 1.85 13.44
C CYS A 61 -4.89 2.10 14.17
N ARG A 62 -5.33 1.13 14.97
CA ARG A 62 -6.46 1.27 15.87
C ARG A 62 -6.06 0.75 17.24
N ASP A 63 -6.23 1.57 18.26
CA ASP A 63 -5.95 1.18 19.65
C ASP A 63 -4.61 0.45 19.78
N GLU A 64 -3.53 1.03 19.24
CA GLU A 64 -2.17 0.48 19.22
C GLU A 64 -2.02 -0.85 18.47
N THR A 65 -2.93 -1.18 17.55
CA THR A 65 -2.83 -2.35 16.68
C THR A 65 -2.62 -1.91 15.23
N LEU A 66 -1.61 -2.47 14.54
CA LEU A 66 -1.37 -2.24 13.12
C LEU A 66 -2.43 -2.90 12.25
N TYR A 67 -2.86 -2.18 11.21
CA TYR A 67 -3.79 -2.67 10.19
C TYR A 67 -3.19 -2.52 8.80
N PHE A 68 -3.35 -3.56 7.97
CA PHE A 68 -2.80 -3.65 6.62
C PHE A 68 -3.91 -3.83 5.59
N SER A 69 -3.74 -3.25 4.41
CA SER A 69 -4.69 -3.46 3.31
C SER A 69 -4.88 -4.94 3.03
N ARG A 70 -6.12 -5.39 2.93
CA ARG A 70 -6.41 -6.81 2.70
C ARG A 70 -5.76 -7.28 1.39
N PRO A 71 -5.26 -8.53 1.31
CA PRO A 71 -4.68 -9.07 0.10
C PRO A 71 -5.73 -9.22 -1.01
N ILE A 72 -5.37 -8.83 -2.25
CA ILE A 72 -6.28 -8.77 -3.42
C ILE A 72 -6.48 -10.16 -4.04
N GLY A 73 -5.55 -11.09 -3.85
CA GLY A 73 -5.59 -12.44 -4.44
C GLY A 73 -6.62 -13.39 -3.82
N PHE A 74 -7.83 -12.88 -3.50
CA PHE A 74 -8.91 -13.64 -2.90
C PHE A 74 -10.24 -13.28 -3.57
N VAL A 75 -11.13 -14.28 -3.67
CA VAL A 75 -12.55 -14.09 -4.01
C VAL A 75 -13.35 -14.43 -2.74
N GLY A 76 -13.94 -13.40 -2.12
CA GLY A 76 -14.46 -13.56 -0.77
C GLY A 76 -13.33 -13.90 0.21
N SER A 77 -13.43 -15.05 0.88
CA SER A 77 -12.40 -15.64 1.76
C SER A 77 -11.53 -16.69 1.06
N ILE A 78 -11.83 -17.02 -0.19
CA ILE A 78 -11.17 -18.08 -0.95
C ILE A 78 -9.89 -17.54 -1.61
N PRO A 79 -8.69 -18.09 -1.29
CA PRO A 79 -7.44 -17.68 -1.92
C PRO A 79 -7.40 -18.14 -3.38
N LEU A 80 -6.91 -17.27 -4.27
CA LEU A 80 -6.61 -17.62 -5.64
C LEU A 80 -5.19 -18.18 -5.75
N VAL A 81 -5.00 -19.13 -6.65
CA VAL A 81 -3.72 -19.78 -6.92
C VAL A 81 -3.35 -19.64 -8.39
N PRO A 82 -2.06 -19.55 -8.75
CA PRO A 82 -1.64 -19.61 -10.14
C PRO A 82 -2.07 -20.93 -10.79
N LEU A 83 -2.69 -20.85 -11.96
CA LEU A 83 -3.09 -22.04 -12.72
C LEU A 83 -1.89 -22.99 -12.96
N ALA A 84 -0.69 -22.44 -13.16
CA ALA A 84 0.54 -23.23 -13.34
C ALA A 84 0.98 -23.98 -12.06
N TRP A 85 0.42 -23.68 -10.90
CA TRP A 85 0.71 -24.35 -9.64
C TRP A 85 -0.33 -25.42 -9.28
N ASP A 86 -1.49 -25.42 -9.94
CA ASP A 86 -2.58 -26.38 -9.76
C ASP A 86 -2.73 -27.25 -10.99
N GLU A 87 -1.89 -28.30 -11.08
CA GLU A 87 -1.84 -29.23 -12.22
C GLU A 87 -3.14 -30.01 -12.40
N ASN A 88 -3.93 -30.20 -11.32
CA ASN A 88 -5.19 -30.93 -11.34
C ASN A 88 -6.39 -30.05 -11.77
N HIS A 89 -6.18 -28.74 -11.93
CA HIS A 89 -7.25 -27.84 -12.31
C HIS A 89 -7.77 -28.16 -13.73
N HIS A 90 -9.08 -28.25 -13.90
CA HIS A 90 -9.71 -28.60 -15.19
C HIS A 90 -9.31 -27.65 -16.33
N LEU A 91 -9.00 -26.38 -16.02
CA LEU A 91 -8.55 -25.39 -17.01
C LEU A 91 -7.08 -25.57 -17.41
N SER A 92 -6.28 -26.34 -16.70
CA SER A 92 -4.81 -26.45 -16.96
C SER A 92 -4.50 -26.91 -18.38
N LYS A 93 -5.38 -27.74 -18.97
CA LYS A 93 -5.27 -28.30 -20.34
C LYS A 93 -6.11 -27.56 -21.39
N GLN A 94 -6.99 -26.65 -20.98
CA GLN A 94 -7.98 -26.02 -21.85
C GLN A 94 -7.69 -24.54 -22.11
N VAL A 95 -7.06 -23.85 -21.15
CA VAL A 95 -6.83 -22.41 -21.25
C VAL A 95 -5.52 -22.12 -21.97
N LEU A 96 -5.63 -21.48 -23.13
CA LEU A 96 -4.53 -20.82 -23.80
C LEU A 96 -4.45 -19.38 -23.26
N TRP A 97 -3.28 -19.01 -22.76
CA TRP A 97 -3.03 -17.67 -22.28
C TRP A 97 -1.70 -17.14 -22.80
N ASP A 98 -1.58 -15.81 -22.90
CA ASP A 98 -0.39 -15.13 -23.39
C ASP A 98 0.79 -15.35 -22.42
N LYS A 99 1.82 -16.04 -22.87
CA LYS A 99 3.03 -16.33 -22.10
C LYS A 99 3.90 -15.09 -21.83
N GLN A 100 3.58 -13.96 -22.43
CA GLN A 100 4.19 -12.65 -22.11
C GLN A 100 3.49 -11.93 -20.96
N GLN A 101 2.41 -12.51 -20.43
CA GLN A 101 1.65 -12.00 -19.28
C GLN A 101 1.80 -12.95 -18.09
N PRO A 102 1.56 -12.48 -16.84
CA PRO A 102 1.49 -13.36 -15.68
C PRO A 102 0.48 -14.49 -15.88
N CYS A 103 0.77 -15.66 -15.30
CA CYS A 103 -0.14 -16.79 -15.32
C CYS A 103 -1.50 -16.43 -14.71
N PRO A 104 -2.62 -16.85 -15.29
CA PRO A 104 -3.93 -16.62 -14.70
C PRO A 104 -4.04 -17.20 -13.28
N LEU A 105 -4.80 -16.50 -12.44
CA LEU A 105 -5.19 -16.94 -11.10
C LEU A 105 -6.55 -17.62 -11.18
N VAL A 106 -6.68 -18.74 -10.48
CA VAL A 106 -7.89 -19.55 -10.42
C VAL A 106 -8.24 -19.90 -8.98
N LYS A 107 -9.49 -20.25 -8.70
CA LYS A 107 -9.85 -20.90 -7.44
C LYS A 107 -9.19 -22.29 -7.38
N PRO A 108 -8.72 -22.77 -6.21
CA PRO A 108 -8.12 -24.11 -6.09
C PRO A 108 -9.04 -25.21 -6.58
N SER A 109 -8.48 -26.22 -7.29
CA SER A 109 -9.28 -27.34 -7.85
C SER A 109 -9.89 -28.25 -6.79
N ASP A 110 -9.36 -28.25 -5.56
CA ASP A 110 -9.82 -29.06 -4.44
C ASP A 110 -10.87 -28.34 -3.55
N LEU A 111 -11.34 -27.15 -4.00
CA LEU A 111 -12.34 -26.37 -3.29
C LEU A 111 -13.65 -27.14 -3.20
N LYS A 112 -14.19 -27.29 -1.98
CA LYS A 112 -15.48 -27.92 -1.77
C LYS A 112 -16.62 -26.96 -2.09
N LYS A 113 -17.70 -27.47 -2.67
CA LYS A 113 -18.92 -26.66 -2.98
C LYS A 113 -19.50 -25.97 -1.73
N ASP A 114 -19.31 -26.56 -0.55
CA ASP A 114 -19.78 -26.00 0.70
C ASP A 114 -18.97 -24.75 1.11
N ASP A 115 -17.67 -24.66 0.77
CA ASP A 115 -16.85 -23.49 1.03
C ASP A 115 -17.30 -22.30 0.16
N GLU A 116 -17.74 -22.54 -1.07
CA GLU A 116 -18.29 -21.48 -1.94
C GLU A 116 -19.62 -20.92 -1.42
N ARG A 117 -20.53 -21.81 -0.96
CA ARG A 117 -21.83 -21.42 -0.40
C ARG A 117 -21.72 -20.68 0.92
N GLN A 118 -20.71 -20.98 1.73
CA GLN A 118 -20.50 -20.29 3.00
C GLN A 118 -20.18 -18.80 2.78
N ASP A 119 -19.48 -18.41 1.71
CA ASP A 119 -19.19 -17.00 1.44
C ASP A 119 -20.43 -16.19 1.03
N GLU A 120 -21.52 -16.86 0.61
CA GLU A 120 -22.81 -16.20 0.31
C GLU A 120 -23.59 -15.86 1.58
N ALA A 121 -23.40 -16.64 2.67
CA ALA A 121 -24.15 -16.51 3.92
C ALA A 121 -23.39 -15.66 4.96
N ILE A 122 -23.10 -14.40 4.66
CA ILE A 122 -22.37 -13.51 5.58
C ILE A 122 -23.28 -12.73 6.56
N GLY A 123 -24.60 -12.70 6.32
CA GLY A 123 -25.57 -11.96 7.14
C GLY A 123 -25.26 -10.45 7.14
N ASP A 124 -25.35 -9.81 8.32
CA ASP A 124 -25.05 -8.38 8.49
C ASP A 124 -23.54 -8.05 8.51
N ARG A 125 -22.69 -9.07 8.47
CA ARG A 125 -21.22 -8.90 8.46
C ARG A 125 -20.75 -8.44 7.10
N LYS A 126 -19.64 -7.70 7.09
CA LYS A 126 -18.96 -7.24 5.86
C LYS A 126 -17.51 -7.63 5.89
N PHE A 127 -16.90 -7.76 4.70
CA PHE A 127 -15.47 -7.98 4.59
C PHE A 127 -14.70 -6.73 5.02
N ARG A 128 -13.68 -6.94 5.87
CA ARG A 128 -12.71 -5.90 6.22
C ARG A 128 -11.93 -5.45 4.99
N GLU A 129 -11.71 -4.16 4.85
CA GLU A 129 -10.76 -3.61 3.87
C GLU A 129 -9.32 -3.63 4.40
N TYR A 130 -9.18 -3.60 5.72
CA TYR A 130 -7.90 -3.65 6.43
C TYR A 130 -7.93 -4.74 7.47
N LEU A 131 -6.86 -5.55 7.49
CA LEU A 131 -6.71 -6.68 8.40
C LEU A 131 -5.83 -6.29 9.59
N PRO A 132 -6.22 -6.61 10.84
CA PRO A 132 -5.39 -6.36 12.01
C PRO A 132 -4.14 -7.23 12.01
N PHE A 133 -3.12 -6.78 12.73
CA PHE A 133 -1.82 -7.45 12.91
C PHE A 133 -1.96 -8.96 13.13
N ALA A 134 -2.77 -9.42 14.09
CA ALA A 134 -2.91 -10.84 14.40
C ALA A 134 -3.44 -11.69 13.23
N THR A 135 -4.26 -11.10 12.35
CA THR A 135 -4.74 -11.79 11.14
C THR A 135 -3.61 -11.90 10.09
N VAL A 136 -2.83 -10.82 9.92
CA VAL A 136 -1.68 -10.83 8.99
C VAL A 136 -0.58 -11.76 9.51
N GLU A 137 -0.29 -11.74 10.80
CA GLU A 137 0.64 -12.66 11.44
C GLU A 137 0.26 -14.14 11.16
N ASN A 138 -1.01 -14.49 11.36
CA ASN A 138 -1.53 -15.81 11.04
C ASN A 138 -1.40 -16.15 9.55
N TYR A 139 -1.66 -15.18 8.68
CA TYR A 139 -1.49 -15.35 7.23
C TYR A 139 -0.03 -15.65 6.86
N LEU A 140 0.95 -14.98 7.48
CA LEU A 140 2.37 -15.26 7.26
C LEU A 140 2.77 -16.66 7.78
N LYS A 141 2.18 -17.11 8.88
CA LYS A 141 2.46 -18.42 9.48
C LYS A 141 1.85 -19.59 8.69
N SER A 142 0.65 -19.42 8.17
CA SER A 142 -0.16 -20.52 7.63
C SER A 142 -0.41 -20.46 6.12
N GLY A 143 -0.15 -19.32 5.48
CA GLY A 143 -0.57 -19.05 4.10
C GLY A 143 -2.09 -18.91 3.92
N ARG A 144 -2.86 -18.88 5.01
CA ARG A 144 -4.33 -18.85 5.02
C ARG A 144 -4.86 -17.76 5.94
N ILE A 145 -6.06 -17.30 5.63
CA ILE A 145 -6.81 -16.40 6.49
C ILE A 145 -8.16 -17.07 6.77
N ASP A 146 -8.42 -17.35 8.02
CA ASP A 146 -9.69 -17.92 8.43
C ASP A 146 -10.86 -17.02 8.05
N ARG A 147 -11.95 -17.61 7.56
CA ARG A 147 -13.11 -16.87 7.08
C ARG A 147 -13.63 -15.85 8.09
N GLU A 148 -13.71 -16.21 9.37
CA GLU A 148 -14.19 -15.34 10.44
C GLU A 148 -13.30 -14.11 10.64
N LYS A 149 -12.02 -14.19 10.28
CA LYS A 149 -11.07 -13.06 10.36
C LYS A 149 -11.24 -12.04 9.22
N TRP A 150 -11.89 -12.46 8.12
CA TRP A 150 -12.25 -11.55 7.03
C TRP A 150 -13.44 -10.65 7.38
N LEU A 151 -14.31 -11.08 8.28
CA LEU A 151 -15.62 -10.50 8.49
C LEU A 151 -15.65 -9.65 9.77
N THR A 152 -16.42 -8.59 9.73
CA THR A 152 -16.70 -7.74 10.89
C THR A 152 -18.12 -7.19 10.83
N THR A 153 -18.69 -6.88 11.98
CA THR A 153 -19.90 -6.08 12.15
C THR A 153 -19.59 -4.65 12.54
N ASP A 154 -18.32 -4.36 12.90
CA ASP A 154 -17.90 -3.03 13.32
C ASP A 154 -17.81 -2.08 12.10
N PRO A 155 -18.66 -1.03 12.01
CA PRO A 155 -18.66 -0.11 10.90
C PRO A 155 -17.37 0.73 10.81
N THR A 156 -16.58 0.80 11.88
CA THR A 156 -15.29 1.51 11.87
C THR A 156 -14.19 0.68 11.21
N GLU A 157 -14.23 -0.64 11.33
CA GLU A 157 -13.31 -1.55 10.65
C GLU A 157 -13.66 -1.74 9.17
N ILE A 158 -14.95 -1.57 8.80
CA ILE A 158 -15.37 -1.59 7.39
C ILE A 158 -14.84 -0.35 6.67
N LYS A 159 -14.96 0.82 7.32
CA LYS A 159 -14.51 2.10 6.77
C LYS A 159 -13.91 2.96 7.88
N PRO A 160 -12.57 2.94 8.04
CA PRO A 160 -11.87 3.64 9.12
C PRO A 160 -11.97 5.16 9.11
N TRP A 161 -12.41 5.77 8.01
CA TRP A 161 -12.55 7.22 7.87
C TRP A 161 -13.82 7.62 7.13
N LEU A 162 -14.15 8.88 7.23
CA LEU A 162 -15.19 9.54 6.45
C LEU A 162 -14.56 10.59 5.55
N VAL A 163 -15.24 10.88 4.43
CA VAL A 163 -14.92 12.02 3.58
C VAL A 163 -15.91 13.13 3.88
N GLU A 164 -15.41 14.26 4.35
CA GLU A 164 -16.19 15.46 4.62
C GLU A 164 -15.95 16.48 3.52
N THR A 165 -17.01 16.90 2.87
CA THR A 165 -16.94 17.99 1.88
C THR A 165 -17.05 19.32 2.58
N ARG A 166 -16.03 20.18 2.45
CA ARG A 166 -15.96 21.51 3.05
C ARG A 166 -15.80 22.57 1.97
N SER A 167 -16.60 23.61 2.04
CA SER A 167 -16.47 24.77 1.16
C SER A 167 -15.64 25.87 1.82
N HIS A 168 -14.76 26.45 1.04
CA HIS A 168 -13.90 27.55 1.46
C HIS A 168 -14.12 28.78 0.58
N ASN A 169 -14.15 29.95 1.21
CA ASN A 169 -14.22 31.23 0.54
C ASN A 169 -12.98 32.06 0.91
N ALA A 170 -12.30 32.62 -0.08
CA ALA A 170 -11.29 33.61 0.18
C ALA A 170 -11.96 34.98 0.45
N ILE A 171 -11.52 35.67 1.48
CA ILE A 171 -11.99 37.01 1.83
C ILE A 171 -11.04 38.03 1.20
N GLN A 172 -11.58 39.13 0.67
CA GLN A 172 -10.77 40.26 0.21
C GLN A 172 -10.05 40.90 1.39
N GLU A 173 -8.76 41.21 1.18
CA GLU A 173 -7.98 41.93 2.18
C GLU A 173 -8.71 43.26 2.55
N GLU A 174 -8.68 43.61 3.83
CA GLU A 174 -9.29 44.83 4.39
C GLU A 174 -10.83 44.90 4.29
N THR A 175 -11.49 43.89 3.74
CA THR A 175 -12.96 43.82 3.67
C THR A 175 -13.48 42.56 4.32
N ARG A 176 -14.79 42.45 4.56
CA ARG A 176 -15.46 41.20 4.94
C ARG A 176 -16.19 40.54 3.77
N GLN A 177 -15.88 41.00 2.55
CA GLN A 177 -16.51 40.48 1.33
C GLN A 177 -15.73 39.30 0.78
N VAL A 178 -16.45 38.32 0.25
CA VAL A 178 -15.84 37.18 -0.47
C VAL A 178 -15.23 37.71 -1.77
N LYS A 179 -14.03 37.26 -2.11
CA LYS A 179 -13.43 37.57 -3.41
C LYS A 179 -14.36 37.06 -4.52
N ASP A 180 -14.58 37.92 -5.53
CA ASP A 180 -15.27 37.47 -6.74
C ASP A 180 -14.51 36.32 -7.41
N ALA A 181 -15.12 35.54 -8.24
CA ALA A 181 -14.70 34.45 -9.10
C ALA A 181 -13.61 33.46 -8.58
N ASP A 182 -12.51 33.92 -7.96
CA ASP A 182 -11.34 33.07 -7.67
C ASP A 182 -11.21 32.63 -6.19
N GLY A 183 -12.20 32.94 -5.37
CA GLY A 183 -12.12 32.74 -3.92
C GLY A 183 -12.80 31.48 -3.38
N TYR A 184 -13.58 30.78 -4.21
CA TYR A 184 -14.36 29.62 -3.77
C TYR A 184 -13.71 28.30 -4.22
N PHE A 185 -13.50 27.39 -3.26
CA PHE A 185 -13.14 26.01 -3.56
C PHE A 185 -13.78 25.04 -2.58
N VAL A 186 -13.87 23.78 -3.00
CA VAL A 186 -14.41 22.70 -2.19
C VAL A 186 -13.30 21.66 -1.95
N GLU A 187 -13.07 21.32 -0.70
CA GLU A 187 -12.17 20.24 -0.32
C GLU A 187 -12.95 19.00 0.13
N ASN A 188 -12.42 17.83 -0.23
CA ASN A 188 -12.82 16.56 0.33
C ASN A 188 -11.84 16.17 1.45
N ALA A 189 -12.13 16.60 2.66
CA ALA A 189 -11.30 16.32 3.82
C ALA A 189 -11.53 14.92 4.37
N ILE A 190 -10.52 14.33 4.99
CA ILE A 190 -10.55 13.01 5.61
C ILE A 190 -10.69 13.16 7.12
N ARG A 191 -11.72 12.55 7.69
CA ARG A 191 -11.89 12.41 9.13
C ARG A 191 -11.69 10.96 9.53
N LEU A 192 -10.67 10.67 10.33
CA LEU A 192 -10.52 9.35 10.96
C LEU A 192 -11.62 9.14 11.99
N LYS A 193 -12.15 7.93 12.06
CA LYS A 193 -13.10 7.55 13.11
C LYS A 193 -12.36 7.35 14.44
N GLU A 194 -13.12 7.36 15.53
CA GLU A 194 -12.59 7.19 16.88
C GLU A 194 -11.74 5.91 17.00
N GLY A 195 -10.64 6.00 17.75
CA GLY A 195 -9.65 4.94 17.92
C GLY A 195 -8.68 4.78 16.74
N TRP A 196 -8.96 5.35 15.57
CA TRP A 196 -8.11 5.22 14.38
C TRP A 196 -7.06 6.32 14.26
N SER A 197 -5.86 5.92 13.84
CA SER A 197 -4.72 6.80 13.57
C SER A 197 -3.91 6.26 12.39
N ILE A 198 -2.88 7.01 11.99
CA ILE A 198 -1.88 6.56 11.01
C ILE A 198 -0.64 6.14 11.79
N ALA A 199 -0.10 4.94 11.52
CA ALA A 199 1.14 4.46 12.12
C ALA A 199 2.31 4.55 11.15
N ILE A 200 3.45 5.01 11.65
CA ILE A 200 4.72 5.07 10.92
C ILE A 200 5.88 4.65 11.81
N ALA A 201 6.92 4.09 11.22
CA ALA A 201 8.20 3.93 11.92
C ALA A 201 9.26 4.84 11.31
N LEU A 202 10.16 5.35 12.15
CA LEU A 202 11.20 6.29 11.78
C LEU A 202 12.56 5.81 12.25
N ASN A 203 13.61 6.12 11.48
CA ASN A 203 15.00 5.92 11.89
C ASN A 203 15.48 7.00 12.89
N GLN A 204 14.69 8.02 13.15
CA GLN A 204 14.95 9.11 14.07
C GLN A 204 14.09 8.99 15.33
N ILE A 205 14.61 9.45 16.46
CA ILE A 205 13.82 9.63 17.69
C ILE A 205 13.28 11.05 17.69
N ILE A 206 11.98 11.17 17.89
CA ILE A 206 11.27 12.43 18.02
C ILE A 206 10.68 12.48 19.42
N GLU A 207 10.93 13.58 20.13
CA GLU A 207 10.27 13.83 21.39
C GLU A 207 8.76 13.90 21.19
N SER A 208 8.02 13.14 21.97
CA SER A 208 6.56 13.02 21.84
C SER A 208 5.87 13.22 23.18
N PRO A 209 4.63 13.75 23.18
CA PRO A 209 3.83 14.14 22.02
C PRO A 209 4.36 15.38 21.30
N ALA A 210 4.27 15.39 19.97
CA ALA A 210 4.61 16.53 19.13
C ALA A 210 3.46 16.90 18.19
N VAL A 211 3.23 18.18 17.97
CA VAL A 211 2.25 18.65 16.99
C VAL A 211 2.94 18.86 15.64
N ILE A 212 2.43 18.19 14.61
CA ILE A 212 2.91 18.33 13.23
C ILE A 212 1.84 18.97 12.36
N GLN A 213 2.27 19.75 11.37
CA GLN A 213 1.41 20.18 10.28
C GLN A 213 1.42 19.12 9.19
N LEU A 214 0.26 18.53 8.89
CA LEU A 214 0.14 17.40 7.97
C LEU A 214 -0.93 17.64 6.92
N GLY A 215 -0.53 17.55 5.65
CA GLY A 215 -1.42 17.79 4.53
C GLY A 215 -1.58 19.27 4.15
N GLY A 216 -2.63 19.56 3.40
CA GLY A 216 -2.99 20.92 2.96
C GLY A 216 -3.69 21.73 4.04
N GLU A 217 -3.97 22.99 3.72
CA GLU A 217 -4.81 23.96 4.49
C GLU A 217 -4.40 24.12 5.98
N GLY A 218 -3.15 23.76 6.33
CA GLY A 218 -2.64 23.96 7.69
C GLY A 218 -3.14 22.97 8.73
N HIS A 219 -3.79 21.89 8.32
CA HIS A 219 -4.26 20.84 9.22
C HIS A 219 -3.13 20.30 10.11
N ARG A 220 -3.48 19.91 11.31
CA ARG A 220 -2.53 19.48 12.34
C ARG A 220 -2.88 18.10 12.86
N ALA A 221 -1.83 17.39 13.29
CA ALA A 221 -1.94 16.09 13.93
C ALA A 221 -0.97 15.98 15.11
N ILE A 222 -1.27 15.09 16.04
CA ILE A 222 -0.39 14.72 17.15
C ILE A 222 0.42 13.51 16.70
N LEU A 223 1.75 13.60 16.83
CA LEU A 223 2.69 12.51 16.68
C LEU A 223 3.02 11.98 18.08
N GLN A 224 2.72 10.70 18.32
CA GLN A 224 2.91 10.05 19.62
C GLN A 224 3.73 8.77 19.47
N ARG A 225 4.77 8.58 20.31
CA ARG A 225 5.55 7.35 20.37
C ARG A 225 4.70 6.19 20.93
N VAL A 226 4.75 5.03 20.27
CA VAL A 226 3.99 3.83 20.67
C VAL A 226 4.88 2.60 20.54
N GLU A 227 5.38 2.11 21.66
CA GLU A 227 6.38 1.03 21.71
C GLU A 227 5.80 -0.34 21.37
N THR A 228 4.53 -0.56 21.64
CA THR A 228 3.85 -1.82 21.31
C THR A 228 3.90 -2.16 19.82
N LEU A 229 3.92 -1.15 18.95
CA LEU A 229 4.01 -1.33 17.50
C LEU A 229 5.41 -1.80 17.03
N ASP A 230 6.47 -1.52 17.81
CA ASP A 230 7.82 -2.03 17.51
C ASP A 230 7.82 -3.57 17.49
N ASN A 231 7.16 -4.20 18.47
CA ASN A 231 7.11 -5.65 18.59
C ASN A 231 6.26 -6.26 17.46
N GLN A 232 5.08 -5.69 17.19
CA GLN A 232 4.19 -6.18 16.13
C GLN A 232 4.91 -6.19 14.77
N TRP A 233 5.57 -5.08 14.43
CA TRP A 233 6.27 -5.00 13.16
C TRP A 233 7.46 -5.95 13.09
N LYS A 234 8.22 -6.07 14.17
CA LYS A 234 9.35 -6.99 14.25
C LYS A 234 8.92 -8.43 14.05
N GLU A 235 7.84 -8.87 14.71
CA GLU A 235 7.29 -10.22 14.53
C GLU A 235 6.90 -10.49 13.08
N LEU A 236 6.26 -9.55 12.38
CA LEU A 236 5.94 -9.70 10.97
C LEU A 236 7.20 -9.76 10.10
N GLN A 237 8.21 -8.95 10.38
CA GLN A 237 9.48 -8.97 9.65
C GLN A 237 10.23 -10.29 9.86
N ASP A 238 10.28 -10.80 11.08
CA ASP A 238 10.97 -12.06 11.41
C ASP A 238 10.27 -13.24 10.70
N LEU A 239 8.95 -13.31 10.71
CA LEU A 239 8.16 -14.30 9.96
C LEU A 239 8.37 -14.18 8.45
N SER A 240 8.31 -12.96 7.94
CA SER A 240 8.54 -12.66 6.52
C SER A 240 9.92 -13.11 6.07
N GLN A 241 10.97 -12.80 6.84
CA GLN A 241 12.33 -13.20 6.53
C GLN A 241 12.52 -14.72 6.61
N ALA A 242 11.89 -15.39 7.58
CA ALA A 242 11.90 -16.85 7.68
C ALA A 242 11.25 -17.49 6.45
N ASN A 243 10.08 -16.98 6.00
CA ASN A 243 9.40 -17.46 4.81
C ASN A 243 10.21 -17.22 3.53
N PHE A 244 10.82 -16.03 3.38
CA PHE A 244 11.73 -15.76 2.26
C PHE A 244 12.90 -16.75 2.20
N SER A 245 13.48 -17.08 3.35
CA SER A 245 14.65 -17.95 3.44
C SER A 245 14.34 -19.41 3.16
N LYS A 246 13.08 -19.86 3.29
CA LYS A 246 12.68 -21.22 2.89
C LYS A 246 12.82 -21.46 1.40
N GLY A 247 12.67 -20.41 0.58
CA GLY A 247 12.67 -20.54 -0.88
C GLY A 247 11.43 -21.25 -1.42
N GLY A 248 11.51 -21.70 -2.68
CA GLY A 248 10.41 -22.41 -3.34
C GLY A 248 9.23 -21.49 -3.70
N LYS A 249 8.02 -22.05 -3.75
CA LYS A 249 6.79 -21.28 -4.05
C LYS A 249 6.48 -20.31 -2.91
N SER A 250 6.39 -19.04 -3.21
CA SER A 250 6.20 -17.99 -2.21
C SER A 250 5.27 -16.90 -2.73
N ILE A 251 4.64 -16.17 -1.83
CA ILE A 251 3.81 -15.02 -2.15
C ILE A 251 4.44 -13.77 -1.52
N ALA A 252 4.75 -12.76 -2.34
CA ALA A 252 5.11 -11.44 -1.84
C ALA A 252 3.84 -10.60 -1.67
N TYR A 253 3.51 -10.26 -0.43
CA TYR A 253 2.36 -9.43 -0.07
C TYR A 253 2.80 -7.99 0.10
N LEU A 254 2.33 -7.12 -0.80
CA LEU A 254 2.65 -5.69 -0.81
C LEU A 254 1.81 -4.96 0.24
N VAL A 255 2.44 -4.38 1.26
CA VAL A 255 1.73 -3.71 2.37
C VAL A 255 1.76 -2.19 2.31
N THR A 256 2.62 -1.60 1.46
CA THR A 256 2.61 -0.17 1.12
C THR A 256 2.57 0.01 -0.39
N PRO A 257 2.28 1.22 -0.93
CA PRO A 257 2.26 1.43 -2.37
C PRO A 257 3.58 1.02 -3.04
N GLY A 258 3.52 0.16 -4.07
CA GLY A 258 4.69 -0.37 -4.77
C GLY A 258 5.08 0.50 -5.96
N VAL A 259 6.13 1.32 -5.83
CA VAL A 259 6.65 2.13 -6.93
C VAL A 259 7.73 1.37 -7.66
N PHE A 260 7.37 0.64 -8.72
CA PHE A 260 8.29 -0.17 -9.53
C PHE A 260 8.68 0.62 -10.79
N GLU A 261 9.55 1.59 -10.56
CA GLU A 261 10.03 2.53 -11.57
C GLU A 261 11.32 2.02 -12.22
N ARG A 262 11.39 2.09 -13.54
CA ARG A 262 12.63 1.93 -14.29
C ARG A 262 12.80 3.10 -15.27
N ARG A 263 14.03 3.43 -15.60
CA ARG A 263 14.30 4.38 -16.69
C ARG A 263 14.00 3.73 -18.03
N ASP A 264 13.46 4.53 -18.94
CA ASP A 264 13.35 4.11 -20.33
C ASP A 264 14.79 3.96 -20.92
N SER A 265 15.01 2.86 -21.63
CA SER A 265 16.29 2.60 -22.30
C SER A 265 16.56 3.54 -23.46
N LYS A 266 15.52 4.12 -24.06
CA LYS A 266 15.61 5.03 -25.22
C LYS A 266 15.71 6.49 -24.79
N ASP A 267 15.04 6.88 -23.70
CA ASP A 267 15.11 8.24 -23.14
C ASP A 267 15.27 8.20 -21.63
N ASN A 268 16.49 8.40 -21.15
CA ASN A 268 16.82 8.41 -19.72
C ASN A 268 16.06 9.45 -18.89
N ARG A 269 15.33 10.39 -19.53
CA ARG A 269 14.49 11.38 -18.86
C ARG A 269 13.10 10.83 -18.53
N LEU A 270 12.69 9.75 -19.20
CA LEU A 270 11.41 9.11 -18.99
C LEU A 270 11.53 7.97 -17.96
N SER A 271 10.55 7.88 -17.10
CA SER A 271 10.38 6.76 -16.18
C SER A 271 9.15 5.96 -16.55
N ILE A 272 9.33 4.64 -16.62
CA ILE A 272 8.26 3.69 -16.85
C ILE A 272 7.92 3.03 -15.51
N CYS A 273 6.66 3.11 -15.10
CA CYS A 273 6.15 2.41 -13.94
C CYS A 273 5.46 1.11 -14.37
N SER A 274 5.69 0.05 -13.63
CA SER A 274 5.12 -1.27 -13.90
C SER A 274 4.26 -1.74 -12.72
N ALA A 275 3.37 -2.70 -12.96
CA ALA A 275 2.55 -3.31 -11.92
C ALA A 275 3.35 -4.27 -11.02
N TRP A 276 4.54 -4.70 -11.44
CA TRP A 276 5.49 -5.52 -10.69
C TRP A 276 6.93 -5.09 -10.96
N PRO A 277 7.88 -5.46 -10.09
CA PRO A 277 9.30 -5.13 -10.24
C PRO A 277 9.89 -5.62 -11.56
N SER A 278 10.70 -4.80 -12.21
CA SER A 278 11.30 -5.15 -13.51
C SER A 278 12.32 -6.27 -13.43
N GLU A 279 12.91 -6.50 -12.26
CA GLU A 279 13.82 -7.61 -11.94
C GLU A 279 13.09 -8.96 -11.89
N TRP A 280 11.83 -8.99 -11.45
CA TRP A 280 11.03 -10.21 -11.42
C TRP A 280 10.54 -10.57 -12.82
N LYS A 281 11.37 -11.24 -13.58
CA LYS A 281 11.01 -11.74 -14.91
C LYS A 281 9.96 -12.84 -14.80
N LEU A 282 9.13 -12.98 -15.85
CA LEU A 282 8.12 -14.02 -15.90
C LEU A 282 8.75 -15.42 -15.95
N ALA A 283 8.22 -16.33 -15.16
CA ALA A 283 8.71 -17.71 -15.02
C ALA A 283 8.50 -18.57 -16.30
N HIS A 284 7.64 -18.12 -17.21
CA HIS A 284 7.23 -18.88 -18.39
C HIS A 284 7.38 -18.09 -19.69
N ALA A 285 8.05 -16.94 -19.64
CA ALA A 285 8.28 -16.15 -20.85
C ALA A 285 9.31 -16.85 -21.74
N VAL A 286 8.87 -17.24 -22.94
CA VAL A 286 9.73 -17.85 -23.95
C VAL A 286 10.30 -16.75 -24.82
N ASN A 287 11.36 -16.10 -24.39
CA ASN A 287 12.12 -15.19 -25.24
C ASN A 287 13.59 -15.59 -25.25
N GLY A 288 13.98 -16.35 -26.27
CA GLY A 288 15.36 -16.58 -26.68
C GLY A 288 16.30 -17.00 -25.55
N ASN A 289 17.36 -16.27 -25.31
CA ASN A 289 18.39 -16.55 -24.32
C ASN A 289 18.09 -15.99 -22.92
N GLN A 290 16.86 -15.61 -22.59
CA GLN A 290 16.54 -15.05 -21.28
C GLN A 290 16.40 -16.15 -20.23
N LYS A 291 17.05 -15.97 -19.10
CA LYS A 291 16.83 -16.82 -17.92
C LYS A 291 15.35 -16.79 -17.54
N ILE A 292 14.81 -17.95 -17.22
CA ILE A 292 13.49 -18.07 -16.59
C ILE A 292 13.49 -17.23 -15.32
N GLY A 293 12.49 -16.35 -15.18
CA GLY A 293 12.36 -15.50 -14.02
C GLY A 293 11.58 -16.16 -12.88
N PRO A 294 11.50 -15.53 -11.72
CA PRO A 294 10.78 -16.06 -10.57
C PRO A 294 9.27 -15.80 -10.61
N LEU A 295 8.79 -14.79 -11.36
CA LEU A 295 7.41 -14.33 -11.29
C LEU A 295 6.46 -15.23 -12.08
N VAL A 296 5.56 -15.89 -11.37
CA VAL A 296 4.56 -16.78 -11.97
C VAL A 296 3.24 -16.05 -12.23
N SER A 297 2.72 -15.34 -11.23
CA SER A 297 1.41 -14.66 -11.32
C SER A 297 1.36 -13.39 -10.48
N VAL A 298 0.35 -12.57 -10.76
CA VAL A 298 0.14 -11.28 -10.08
C VAL A 298 -1.35 -11.08 -9.81
N ALA A 299 -1.68 -10.73 -8.57
CA ALA A 299 -2.98 -10.18 -8.20
C ALA A 299 -2.81 -8.73 -7.82
N THR A 300 -3.29 -7.81 -8.64
CA THR A 300 -3.22 -6.37 -8.38
C THR A 300 -4.49 -5.68 -8.88
N ALA A 301 -4.69 -4.43 -8.47
CA ALA A 301 -5.80 -3.60 -8.92
C ALA A 301 -5.28 -2.40 -9.74
N SER A 302 -6.18 -1.48 -10.10
CA SER A 302 -5.84 -0.25 -10.82
C SER A 302 -4.71 0.50 -10.13
N ALA A 303 -3.77 1.04 -10.92
CA ALA A 303 -2.62 1.77 -10.41
C ALA A 303 -3.02 2.97 -9.54
N LEU A 304 -2.22 3.22 -8.51
CA LEU A 304 -2.36 4.37 -7.62
C LEU A 304 -1.45 5.51 -8.13
N PRO A 305 -2.01 6.67 -8.53
CA PRO A 305 -1.18 7.80 -8.92
C PRO A 305 -0.49 8.39 -7.69
N ILE A 306 0.83 8.55 -7.76
CA ILE A 306 1.66 9.19 -6.75
C ILE A 306 2.12 10.51 -7.32
N SER A 307 1.68 11.60 -6.71
CA SER A 307 2.17 12.94 -7.03
C SER A 307 2.82 13.56 -5.80
N CYS A 308 3.88 14.28 -6.02
CA CYS A 308 4.57 15.02 -4.98
C CYS A 308 5.10 16.34 -5.52
N ARG A 309 5.57 17.20 -4.63
CA ARG A 309 6.27 18.43 -4.97
C ARG A 309 7.69 18.32 -4.47
N ILE A 310 8.63 18.80 -5.29
CA ILE A 310 10.04 18.89 -4.95
C ILE A 310 10.44 20.34 -4.79
N ARG A 311 11.45 20.59 -3.97
CA ARG A 311 12.04 21.94 -3.85
C ARG A 311 13.05 22.16 -4.95
N ASP A 312 12.89 23.22 -5.71
CA ASP A 312 13.90 23.66 -6.66
C ASP A 312 15.02 24.39 -5.89
N HIS A 313 16.10 23.67 -5.66
CA HIS A 313 17.27 24.23 -4.95
C HIS A 313 18.07 25.24 -5.78
N LYS A 314 17.77 25.36 -7.07
CA LYS A 314 18.47 26.29 -7.99
C LYS A 314 17.88 27.69 -8.00
N LYS A 315 16.71 27.89 -7.38
CA LYS A 315 16.01 29.19 -7.33
C LYS A 315 15.90 29.70 -5.89
N GLU A 316 16.27 30.97 -5.71
CA GLU A 316 15.98 31.72 -4.50
C GLU A 316 14.86 32.75 -4.79
N PRO A 317 13.77 32.84 -3.98
CA PRO A 317 13.45 31.94 -2.86
C PRO A 317 13.13 30.53 -3.37
N ARG A 318 13.42 29.51 -2.57
CA ARG A 318 13.21 28.09 -2.90
C ARG A 318 11.79 27.83 -3.33
N LYS A 319 11.57 27.59 -4.61
CA LYS A 319 10.26 27.39 -5.20
C LYS A 319 9.90 25.89 -5.18
N SER A 320 8.69 25.58 -4.72
CA SER A 320 8.17 24.21 -4.81
C SER A 320 7.60 23.97 -6.21
N ILE A 321 8.11 22.96 -6.91
CA ILE A 321 7.67 22.57 -8.25
C ILE A 321 7.03 21.16 -8.21
N PRO A 322 6.07 20.85 -9.09
CA PRO A 322 5.55 19.49 -9.22
C PRO A 322 6.68 18.54 -9.63
N ALA A 323 6.78 17.40 -8.96
CA ALA A 323 7.61 16.28 -9.43
C ALA A 323 6.89 15.55 -10.58
N PRO A 324 7.61 14.81 -11.44
CA PRO A 324 6.98 13.89 -12.37
C PRO A 324 6.05 12.92 -11.62
N GLN A 325 4.86 12.72 -12.16
CA GLN A 325 3.91 11.76 -11.61
C GLN A 325 4.40 10.33 -11.85
N VAL A 326 4.31 9.48 -10.84
CA VAL A 326 4.56 8.05 -10.97
C VAL A 326 3.31 7.25 -10.57
N PHE A 327 3.26 6.00 -11.00
CA PHE A 327 2.16 5.10 -10.71
C PHE A 327 2.65 3.93 -9.87
N ALA A 328 1.94 3.64 -8.80
CA ALA A 328 2.28 2.56 -7.87
C ALA A 328 1.27 1.42 -7.96
N ALA A 329 1.73 0.20 -7.74
CA ALA A 329 0.86 -0.92 -7.42
C ALA A 329 0.20 -0.67 -6.06
N ARG A 330 -1.07 -1.05 -5.93
CA ARG A 330 -1.81 -0.83 -4.68
C ARG A 330 -1.33 -1.75 -3.56
N PRO A 331 -1.33 -1.25 -2.30
CA PRO A 331 -1.23 -2.13 -1.14
C PRO A 331 -2.31 -3.22 -1.21
N GLY A 332 -1.98 -4.42 -0.76
CA GLY A 332 -2.81 -5.60 -0.93
C GLY A 332 -2.45 -6.44 -2.15
N SER A 333 -1.67 -5.93 -3.11
CA SER A 333 -1.21 -6.73 -4.25
C SER A 333 -0.41 -7.94 -3.80
N LEU A 334 -0.63 -9.07 -4.48
CA LEU A 334 0.12 -10.32 -4.26
C LEU A 334 0.89 -10.68 -5.52
N TYR A 335 2.13 -11.10 -5.30
CA TYR A 335 3.01 -11.60 -6.35
C TYR A 335 3.41 -13.02 -6.01
N TYR A 336 3.19 -13.94 -6.94
CA TYR A 336 3.47 -15.35 -6.78
C TYR A 336 4.80 -15.66 -7.45
N LEU A 337 5.81 -16.07 -6.66
CA LEU A 337 7.18 -16.29 -7.12
C LEU A 337 7.65 -17.71 -6.82
N ASN A 338 8.57 -18.18 -7.66
CA ASN A 338 9.29 -19.44 -7.45
C ASN A 338 10.69 -19.37 -8.11
N PRO A 339 11.77 -19.17 -7.34
CA PRO A 339 11.83 -18.88 -5.90
C PRO A 339 11.54 -17.38 -5.57
N PRO A 340 11.43 -17.01 -4.29
CA PRO A 340 11.35 -15.61 -3.88
C PRO A 340 12.62 -14.85 -4.24
N GLU A 341 12.49 -13.59 -4.64
CA GLU A 341 13.60 -12.72 -5.04
C GLU A 341 13.44 -11.33 -4.44
N LYS A 342 14.56 -10.74 -3.96
CA LYS A 342 14.60 -9.39 -3.38
C LYS A 342 14.33 -8.33 -4.43
N LEU A 343 13.85 -7.18 -3.99
CA LEU A 343 13.71 -5.99 -4.82
C LEU A 343 15.05 -5.29 -5.04
N PHE A 344 15.25 -4.69 -6.21
CA PHE A 344 16.37 -3.74 -6.40
C PHE A 344 16.31 -2.56 -5.43
N GLN A 345 15.13 -2.22 -4.93
CA GLN A 345 14.94 -1.17 -3.93
C GLN A 345 15.50 -1.53 -2.54
N ASP A 346 15.73 -2.81 -2.27
CA ASP A 346 16.33 -3.26 -1.00
C ASP A 346 17.85 -3.06 -0.99
N ASP A 347 18.46 -2.82 -2.16
CA ASP A 347 19.87 -2.51 -2.32
C ASP A 347 20.11 -1.00 -2.14
N THR A 348 20.86 -0.65 -1.09
CA THR A 348 21.14 0.75 -0.73
C THR A 348 21.96 1.52 -1.78
N GLU A 349 22.68 0.82 -2.63
CA GLU A 349 23.48 1.41 -3.71
C GLU A 349 22.63 1.76 -4.94
N LYS A 350 21.47 1.16 -5.07
CA LYS A 350 20.56 1.42 -6.18
C LYS A 350 19.83 2.75 -6.02
N ARG A 351 19.75 3.53 -7.11
CA ARG A 351 19.01 4.78 -7.10
C ARG A 351 17.54 4.62 -6.65
N VAL A 352 16.91 3.51 -7.01
CA VAL A 352 15.52 3.24 -6.66
C VAL A 352 15.31 2.99 -5.16
N HIS A 353 16.39 2.83 -4.37
CA HIS A 353 16.33 2.73 -2.91
C HIS A 353 15.67 3.96 -2.25
N VAL A 354 15.67 5.11 -2.92
CA VAL A 354 14.98 6.32 -2.43
C VAL A 354 13.50 6.07 -2.13
N TRP A 355 12.85 5.17 -2.86
CA TRP A 355 11.46 4.81 -2.62
C TRP A 355 11.31 4.06 -1.30
N ARG A 356 12.22 3.12 -0.99
CA ARG A 356 12.25 2.41 0.31
C ARG A 356 12.43 3.37 1.48
N LYS A 357 13.32 4.35 1.37
CA LYS A 357 13.50 5.38 2.41
C LYS A 357 12.23 6.16 2.71
N LEU A 358 11.31 6.25 1.78
CA LEU A 358 10.02 6.95 1.93
C LEU A 358 8.85 6.00 2.25
N GLY A 359 9.12 4.74 2.61
CA GLY A 359 8.11 3.77 3.01
C GLY A 359 7.35 3.11 1.87
N TYR A 360 7.84 3.19 0.63
CA TYR A 360 7.23 2.50 -0.51
C TYR A 360 7.75 1.07 -0.68
N SER A 361 6.96 0.26 -1.35
CA SER A 361 7.30 -1.10 -1.80
C SER A 361 7.67 -2.04 -0.65
N GLU A 362 7.04 -1.88 0.53
CA GLU A 362 7.22 -2.79 1.65
C GLU A 362 6.50 -4.10 1.36
N LEU A 363 7.22 -5.21 1.52
CA LEU A 363 6.74 -6.56 1.26
C LEU A 363 6.79 -7.42 2.52
N LEU A 364 5.78 -8.25 2.69
CA LEU A 364 5.78 -9.36 3.64
C LEU A 364 5.69 -10.67 2.86
N TRP A 365 6.59 -11.62 3.15
CA TRP A 365 6.64 -12.90 2.47
C TRP A 365 5.76 -13.93 3.17
N VAL A 366 4.94 -14.60 2.39
CA VAL A 366 4.06 -15.69 2.82
C VAL A 366 4.56 -16.97 2.18
N ASP A 367 4.72 -18.03 2.97
CA ASP A 367 5.04 -19.36 2.47
C ASP A 367 3.82 -19.95 1.75
N PHE A 368 4.02 -20.39 0.51
CA PHE A 368 2.97 -21.05 -0.23
C PHE A 368 3.01 -22.54 0.06
N ASP A 369 2.22 -22.99 1.04
CA ASP A 369 2.09 -24.42 1.32
C ASP A 369 1.30 -25.11 0.19
N SER A 370 1.94 -26.07 -0.51
CA SER A 370 1.30 -26.90 -1.53
C SER A 370 0.14 -27.76 -0.97
N LYS A 371 0.04 -27.92 0.36
CA LYS A 371 -1.15 -28.47 1.02
C LYS A 371 -2.39 -27.61 0.87
N LEU A 372 -2.25 -26.35 0.40
CA LEU A 372 -3.37 -25.53 -0.03
C LEU A 372 -4.13 -26.15 -1.22
N ILE A 373 -3.43 -26.93 -2.05
CA ILE A 373 -3.98 -27.54 -3.27
C ILE A 373 -4.21 -29.05 -3.09
N ASN A 374 -3.57 -29.71 -2.12
CA ASN A 374 -3.58 -31.15 -1.97
C ASN A 374 -3.97 -31.61 -0.56
N LYS A 375 -5.18 -31.30 -0.07
CA LYS A 375 -5.78 -32.13 0.96
C LYS A 375 -6.28 -33.43 0.31
N LYS A 376 -5.39 -34.36 -0.02
CA LYS A 376 -5.77 -35.75 0.01
C LYS A 376 -6.17 -36.05 1.46
N SER A 377 -7.47 -36.27 1.66
CA SER A 377 -8.03 -36.88 2.86
C SER A 377 -7.09 -37.98 3.34
N GLN A 378 -6.45 -37.79 4.48
CA GLN A 378 -6.08 -38.95 5.29
C GLN A 378 -7.37 -39.56 5.80
N PRO A 379 -7.49 -40.88 5.73
CA PRO A 379 -8.70 -41.62 6.06
C PRO A 379 -9.10 -41.49 7.53
#